data_c883af67817f6f680c315f7d48303dc6
#
_entry.id   c883af67817f6f680c315f7d48303dc6
#
_cell.length_a   1.000
_cell.length_b   1.000
_cell.length_c   1.000
_cell.angle_alpha   90.00
_cell.angle_beta   90.00
_cell.angle_gamma   90.00
#
_symmetry.space_group_name_H-M   'P 1'
#
loop_
_entity.id
_entity.type
_entity.pdbx_description
1 polymer ?
#
loop_
_entity_poly.entity_id
_entity_poly.type
_entity_poly.pdbx_seq_one_letter_code
_entity_poly.pdbx_strand_id
1 'polypeptide(L)'
;HFGIALGTRRLAQRLGEDAARQCLLEGWELSVDQAHDRGLVQAKLSSLDQAWTQIAPLRVGQDVAARLRSAMRLDAAGQADSDLAHLVRSAARPGLKARIEAYRASLKSERSR
;
A
#
# COMPACT_ATOMS: atom_id res chain seq x y z
N HIS A 1 6.62 -11.88 4.53
CA HIS A 1 6.85 -12.82 3.43
C HIS A 1 8.17 -12.56 2.69
N PHE A 2 8.31 -11.48 1.94
CA PHE A 2 9.52 -11.25 1.13
C PHE A 2 10.61 -10.48 1.87
N GLY A 3 10.29 -9.83 2.99
CA GLY A 3 11.18 -8.96 3.74
C GLY A 3 11.55 -7.69 2.97
N ILE A 4 10.68 -7.24 2.06
CA ILE A 4 10.84 -6.02 1.27
C ILE A 4 10.07 -4.89 1.97
N ALA A 5 10.74 -3.78 2.25
CA ALA A 5 10.11 -2.57 2.78
C ALA A 5 9.52 -1.76 1.62
N LEU A 6 8.24 -1.97 1.33
CA LEU A 6 7.51 -1.26 0.28
C LEU A 6 6.20 -0.71 0.84
N GLY A 7 6.01 0.59 0.75
CA GLY A 7 4.77 1.24 1.19
C GLY A 7 4.53 1.24 2.70
N THR A 8 5.47 0.77 3.49
CA THR A 8 5.37 0.57 4.94
C THR A 8 4.93 1.84 5.67
N ARG A 9 5.57 2.97 5.39
CA ARG A 9 5.24 4.25 6.02
C ARG A 9 3.84 4.73 5.62
N ARG A 10 3.47 4.60 4.34
CA ARG A 10 2.13 4.99 3.86
C ARG A 10 1.04 4.14 4.50
N LEU A 11 1.31 2.86 4.71
CA LEU A 11 0.40 1.97 5.41
C LEU A 11 0.23 2.41 6.87
N ALA A 12 1.32 2.72 7.58
CA ALA A 12 1.28 3.23 8.94
C ALA A 12 0.54 4.57 9.05
N GLN A 13 0.72 5.48 8.10
CA GLN A 13 -0.01 6.75 8.06
C GLN A 13 -1.52 6.57 7.87
N ARG A 14 -1.95 5.51 7.17
CA ARG A 14 -3.37 5.24 6.90
C ARG A 14 -4.06 4.42 7.99
N LEU A 15 -3.39 3.43 8.52
CA LEU A 15 -3.95 2.47 9.48
C LEU A 15 -3.56 2.77 10.94
N GLY A 16 -2.54 3.63 11.16
CA GLY A 16 -1.83 3.71 12.43
C GLY A 16 -0.74 2.62 12.54
N GLU A 17 0.22 2.85 13.44
CA GLU A 17 1.40 1.98 13.56
C GLU A 17 1.05 0.55 13.97
N ASP A 18 0.14 0.36 14.92
CA ASP A 18 -0.20 -0.96 15.44
C ASP A 18 -0.86 -1.84 14.38
N ALA A 19 -1.85 -1.31 13.66
CA ALA A 19 -2.51 -2.06 12.59
C ALA A 19 -1.58 -2.30 11.40
N ALA A 20 -0.72 -1.35 11.06
CA ALA A 20 0.30 -1.54 10.04
C ALA A 20 1.32 -2.60 10.44
N ARG A 21 1.73 -2.64 11.72
CA ARG A 21 2.62 -3.67 12.26
C ARG A 21 1.98 -5.06 12.16
N GLN A 22 0.71 -5.19 12.53
CA GLN A 22 -0.02 -6.46 12.38
C GLN A 22 -0.04 -6.94 10.93
N CYS A 23 -0.37 -6.05 9.98
CA CYS A 23 -0.37 -6.42 8.56
C CYS A 23 1.01 -6.84 8.05
N LEU A 24 2.07 -6.12 8.45
CA LEU A 24 3.40 -6.28 7.88
C LEU A 24 4.23 -7.39 8.55
N LEU A 25 4.12 -7.54 9.87
CA LEU A 25 4.93 -8.48 10.65
C LEU A 25 4.20 -9.79 10.90
N GLU A 26 2.88 -9.75 11.11
CA GLU A 26 2.07 -10.91 11.43
C GLU A 26 1.38 -11.51 10.18
N GLY A 27 1.50 -10.83 9.01
CA GLY A 27 0.88 -11.28 7.77
C GLY A 27 -0.63 -11.19 7.79
N TRP A 28 -1.18 -10.26 8.57
CA TRP A 28 -2.63 -10.08 8.64
C TRP A 28 -3.19 -9.57 7.32
N GLU A 29 -4.15 -10.29 6.76
CA GLU A 29 -4.87 -9.92 5.54
C GLU A 29 -6.16 -9.19 5.91
N LEU A 30 -6.37 -8.03 5.28
CA LEU A 30 -7.58 -7.25 5.44
C LEU A 30 -8.58 -7.62 4.34
N SER A 31 -9.81 -7.93 4.72
CA SER A 31 -10.92 -7.96 3.76
C SER A 31 -11.21 -6.55 3.23
N VAL A 32 -11.95 -6.47 2.11
CA VAL A 32 -12.37 -5.17 1.54
C VAL A 32 -13.17 -4.36 2.56
N ASP A 33 -14.03 -5.00 3.33
CA ASP A 33 -14.83 -4.35 4.38
C ASP A 33 -13.95 -3.81 5.49
N GLN A 34 -13.04 -4.62 6.02
CA GLN A 34 -12.08 -4.18 7.04
C GLN A 34 -11.18 -3.03 6.56
N ALA A 35 -10.74 -3.08 5.30
CA ALA A 35 -9.93 -2.02 4.71
C ALA A 35 -10.72 -0.70 4.57
N HIS A 36 -12.00 -0.78 4.24
CA HIS A 36 -12.89 0.38 4.18
C HIS A 36 -13.17 0.95 5.57
N ASP A 37 -13.56 0.13 6.53
CA ASP A 37 -13.90 0.54 7.89
C ASP A 37 -12.71 1.18 8.62
N ARG A 38 -11.50 0.79 8.25
CA ARG A 38 -10.24 1.37 8.77
C ARG A 38 -9.72 2.55 7.95
N GLY A 39 -10.45 3.00 6.94
CA GLY A 39 -10.08 4.15 6.11
C GLY A 39 -8.89 3.92 5.16
N LEU A 40 -8.47 2.66 4.96
CA LEU A 40 -7.42 2.32 4.00
C LEU A 40 -7.91 2.56 2.57
N VAL A 41 -9.16 2.22 2.28
CA VAL A 41 -9.85 2.53 1.03
C VAL A 41 -11.06 3.42 1.30
N GLN A 42 -11.37 4.34 0.39
CA GLN A 42 -12.46 5.32 0.56
C GLN A 42 -13.81 4.82 0.07
N ALA A 43 -13.83 3.87 -0.84
CA ALA A 43 -15.06 3.34 -1.42
C ALA A 43 -14.89 1.88 -1.81
N LYS A 44 -16.00 1.15 -1.70
CA LYS A 44 -16.15 -0.22 -2.23
C LYS A 44 -17.01 -0.11 -3.49
N LEU A 45 -16.51 -0.62 -4.61
CA LEU A 45 -17.18 -0.51 -5.90
C LEU A 45 -17.39 -1.91 -6.47
N SER A 46 -18.53 -2.09 -7.11
CA SER A 46 -18.91 -3.39 -7.69
C SER A 46 -18.34 -3.60 -9.10
N SER A 47 -17.92 -2.53 -9.78
CA SER A 47 -17.37 -2.60 -11.12
C SER A 47 -16.42 -1.44 -11.43
N LEU A 48 -15.58 -1.60 -12.48
CA LEU A 48 -14.74 -0.53 -13.00
C LEU A 48 -15.55 0.64 -13.58
N ASP A 49 -16.70 0.35 -14.19
CA ASP A 49 -17.57 1.41 -14.74
C ASP A 49 -18.10 2.30 -13.62
N GLN A 50 -18.46 1.72 -12.48
CA GLN A 50 -18.83 2.47 -11.29
C GLN A 50 -17.66 3.33 -10.77
N ALA A 51 -16.42 2.83 -10.85
CA ALA A 51 -15.25 3.61 -10.51
C ALA A 51 -15.09 4.84 -11.40
N TRP A 52 -15.25 4.68 -12.70
CA TRP A 52 -15.14 5.79 -13.65
C TRP A 52 -16.22 6.86 -13.43
N THR A 53 -17.44 6.46 -13.09
CA THR A 53 -18.53 7.41 -12.80
C THR A 53 -18.34 8.16 -11.49
N GLN A 54 -17.63 7.59 -10.53
CA GLN A 54 -17.36 8.23 -9.24
C GLN A 54 -16.12 9.14 -9.23
N ILE A 55 -15.30 9.13 -10.29
CA ILE A 55 -14.21 10.09 -10.43
C ILE A 55 -14.81 11.47 -10.66
N ALA A 56 -15.06 12.18 -9.57
CA ALA A 56 -15.58 13.53 -9.63
C ALA A 56 -14.57 14.48 -10.32
N PRO A 57 -15.00 15.37 -11.20
CA PRO A 57 -14.14 16.40 -11.73
C PRO A 57 -13.60 17.28 -10.59
N LEU A 58 -12.37 17.73 -10.72
CA LEU A 58 -11.79 18.64 -9.74
C LEU A 58 -12.63 19.91 -9.66
N ARG A 59 -13.01 20.31 -8.45
CA ARG A 59 -13.75 21.55 -8.18
C ARG A 59 -12.84 22.77 -8.09
N VAL A 60 -11.53 22.56 -8.16
CA VAL A 60 -10.49 23.60 -8.13
C VAL A 60 -9.59 23.45 -9.34
N GLY A 61 -8.94 24.54 -9.75
CA GLY A 61 -7.98 24.50 -10.85
C GLY A 61 -6.84 23.52 -10.59
N GLN A 62 -6.26 22.98 -11.65
CA GLN A 62 -5.22 21.95 -11.55
C GLN A 62 -3.99 22.40 -10.75
N ASP A 63 -3.62 23.67 -10.87
CA ASP A 63 -2.52 24.30 -10.13
C ASP A 63 -2.81 24.36 -8.61
N VAL A 64 -4.04 24.74 -8.25
CA VAL A 64 -4.49 24.73 -6.84
C VAL A 64 -4.53 23.30 -6.31
N ALA A 65 -5.08 22.36 -7.07
CA ALA A 65 -5.11 20.96 -6.69
C ALA A 65 -3.69 20.38 -6.50
N ALA A 66 -2.73 20.77 -7.33
CA ALA A 66 -1.33 20.37 -7.20
C ALA A 66 -0.70 20.91 -5.91
N ARG A 67 -0.95 22.19 -5.58
CA ARG A 67 -0.46 22.85 -4.33
C ARG A 67 -1.08 22.19 -3.10
N LEU A 68 -2.38 21.92 -3.10
CA LEU A 68 -3.06 21.23 -2.00
C LEU A 68 -2.51 19.82 -1.80
N ARG A 69 -2.31 19.06 -2.89
CA ARG A 69 -1.67 17.73 -2.79
C ARG A 69 -0.26 17.81 -2.23
N SER A 70 0.52 18.80 -2.64
CA SER A 70 1.87 19.02 -2.12
C SER A 70 1.85 19.36 -0.63
N ALA A 71 0.93 20.24 -0.21
CA ALA A 71 0.79 20.62 1.21
C ALA A 71 0.29 19.46 2.09
N MET A 72 -0.57 18.58 1.55
CA MET A 72 -1.06 17.39 2.25
C MET A 72 -0.03 16.25 2.28
N ARG A 73 1.03 16.31 1.49
CA ARG A 73 2.15 15.38 1.60
C ARG A 73 2.91 15.74 2.87
N LEU A 74 2.78 14.91 3.87
CA LEU A 74 3.54 14.99 5.12
C LEU A 74 5.02 14.59 4.91
N ASP A 75 5.44 14.46 3.66
CA ASP A 75 6.78 14.07 3.28
C ASP A 75 7.69 15.29 3.31
N ALA A 76 8.47 15.40 4.35
CA ALA A 76 9.65 16.24 4.29
C ALA A 76 10.54 15.79 3.13
N ALA A 77 11.18 16.75 2.45
CA ALA A 77 12.20 16.47 1.47
C ALA A 77 13.23 15.49 2.08
N GLY A 78 13.49 14.37 1.40
CA GLY A 78 14.39 13.31 1.89
C GLY A 78 13.70 12.06 2.44
N GLN A 79 12.43 12.09 2.81
CA GLN A 79 11.76 10.87 3.25
C GLN A 79 11.48 9.89 2.09
N ALA A 80 11.19 10.39 0.91
CA ALA A 80 11.06 9.57 -0.28
C ALA A 80 12.40 8.86 -0.63
N ASP A 81 13.51 9.56 -0.48
CA ASP A 81 14.85 8.99 -0.68
C ASP A 81 15.17 7.95 0.38
N SER A 82 14.80 8.19 1.63
CA SER A 82 14.92 7.22 2.71
C SER A 82 14.09 5.96 2.44
N ASP A 83 12.84 6.11 2.02
CA ASP A 83 11.96 4.98 1.66
C ASP A 83 12.54 4.17 0.50
N LEU A 84 13.07 4.84 -0.53
CA LEU A 84 13.74 4.19 -1.65
C LEU A 84 15.00 3.45 -1.20
N ALA A 85 15.81 4.05 -0.34
CA ALA A 85 17.00 3.40 0.21
C ALA A 85 16.64 2.15 1.04
N HIS A 86 15.57 2.21 1.83
CA HIS A 86 15.05 1.05 2.56
C HIS A 86 14.55 -0.04 1.62
N LEU A 87 13.81 0.31 0.57
CA LEU A 87 13.35 -0.63 -0.46
C LEU A 87 14.55 -1.34 -1.12
N VAL A 88 15.52 -0.57 -1.62
CA VAL A 88 16.71 -1.11 -2.30
C VAL A 88 17.49 -2.05 -1.39
N ARG A 89 17.78 -1.63 -0.14
CA ARG A 89 18.50 -2.48 0.83
C ARG A 89 17.74 -3.77 1.13
N SER A 90 16.43 -3.70 1.30
CA SER A 90 15.61 -4.88 1.61
C SER A 90 15.51 -5.84 0.42
N ALA A 91 15.42 -5.32 -0.80
CA ALA A 91 15.39 -6.10 -2.03
C ALA A 91 16.75 -6.73 -2.36
N ALA A 92 17.86 -6.05 -2.02
CA ALA A 92 19.22 -6.56 -2.23
C ALA A 92 19.62 -7.69 -1.27
N ARG A 93 18.80 -7.99 -0.24
CA ARG A 93 19.10 -9.08 0.71
C ARG A 93 19.14 -10.43 -0.03
N PRO A 94 20.13 -11.29 0.26
CA PRO A 94 20.24 -12.61 -0.37
C PRO A 94 18.96 -13.44 -0.24
N GLY A 95 18.66 -14.26 -1.23
CA GLY A 95 17.55 -15.20 -1.20
C GLY A 95 16.17 -14.62 -1.54
N LEU A 96 16.07 -13.38 -2.04
CA LEU A 96 14.77 -12.81 -2.44
C LEU A 96 14.04 -13.68 -3.46
N LYS A 97 14.74 -14.16 -4.49
CA LYS A 97 14.15 -15.02 -5.53
C LYS A 97 13.57 -16.31 -4.92
N ALA A 98 14.31 -16.97 -4.04
CA ALA A 98 13.85 -18.19 -3.36
C ALA A 98 12.60 -17.93 -2.51
N ARG A 99 12.53 -16.80 -1.78
CA ARG A 99 11.34 -16.40 -1.00
C ARG A 99 10.11 -16.17 -1.90
N ILE A 100 10.31 -15.55 -3.06
CA ILE A 100 9.23 -15.34 -4.04
C ILE A 100 8.75 -16.67 -4.61
N GLU A 101 9.65 -17.56 -4.97
CA GLU A 101 9.32 -18.89 -5.50
C GLU A 101 8.57 -19.74 -4.46
N ALA A 102 9.02 -19.74 -3.21
CA ALA A 102 8.35 -20.43 -2.11
C ALA A 102 6.91 -19.91 -1.90
N TYR A 103 6.73 -18.60 -1.90
CA TYR A 103 5.40 -17.99 -1.79
C TYR A 103 4.49 -18.34 -2.96
N ARG A 104 5.00 -18.30 -4.19
CA ARG A 104 4.22 -18.73 -5.37
C ARG A 104 3.82 -20.19 -5.31
N ALA A 105 4.65 -21.04 -4.75
CA ALA A 105 4.34 -22.46 -4.56
C ALA A 105 3.23 -22.63 -3.51
N SER A 106 3.24 -21.89 -2.40
CA SER A 106 2.18 -21.95 -1.39
C SER A 106 0.82 -21.53 -1.94
N LEU A 107 0.75 -20.46 -2.74
CA LEU A 107 -0.50 -20.01 -3.37
C LEU A 107 -1.10 -21.04 -4.34
N LYS A 108 -0.26 -21.82 -5.04
CA LYS A 108 -0.75 -22.88 -5.91
C LYS A 108 -1.33 -24.05 -5.11
N SER A 109 -0.74 -24.39 -3.99
CA SER A 109 -1.24 -25.49 -3.13
C SER A 109 -2.58 -25.15 -2.47
N GLU A 110 -2.82 -23.89 -2.12
CA GLU A 110 -4.08 -23.40 -1.55
C GLU A 110 -5.24 -23.41 -2.57
N ARG A 111 -4.93 -23.09 -3.83
CA ARG A 111 -5.93 -23.10 -4.92
C ARG A 111 -6.31 -24.51 -5.40
N SER A 112 -5.57 -25.53 -5.01
CA SER A 112 -5.80 -26.94 -5.41
C SER A 112 -6.53 -27.73 -4.32
N ARG A 113 -6.92 -27.09 -3.24
CA ARG A 113 -7.75 -27.65 -2.16
C ARG A 113 -9.17 -27.12 -2.24
#